data_a1490e28004dffc76665c365471b210e
#
_entry.id   a1490e28004dffc76665c365471b210e
#
_cell.length_a   1.000
_cell.length_b   1.000
_cell.length_c   1.000
_cell.angle_alpha   90.00
_cell.angle_beta   90.00
_cell.angle_gamma   90.00
#
_symmetry.space_group_name_H-M   'P 1'
#
loop_
_entity.id
_entity.type
_entity.pdbx_description
1 polymer ?
#
loop_
_entity_poly.entity_id
_entity_poly.type
_entity_poly.pdbx_seq_one_letter_code
_entity_poly.pdbx_strand_id
1 'polypeptide(L)'
;MLALGQSAHAADPQRKLPAETLKALRHAGVPVRSMSVAVLDAGSGEPLMLHRADQAVNPASVMKLVTTYAALDKLGPAFTWQTQWRAYGSLQDGVLAGTVVVRGGGDPKLVVERLVPMLQAMKSRGIARINGDIVLDRRLFALGSSDPAEFDGEPLRPYNATPDALLVNFKSLVMTFTPDRASGTARVTVEPPLDGVEMQWQVPLAEGECGDWRGQLRANLADAQRLQFAGKYPGNCGERIWPTAYAEPARHAERAIAGLWKQMGGQLDGKVREWQESDRVLERQSPLWEARFDSLPLQDVVRDINKFSNNVMARQLLLTLGVQLQPDQAAKDTLAAGQAAIHQWWKTRWPRL
;
A
#
# COMPACT_ATOMS: atom_id res chain seq x y z
N MET A 1 -28.73 4.07 60.80
CA MET A 1 -27.83 3.16 60.10
C MET A 1 -27.10 3.95 59.03
N LEU A 2 -25.90 4.40 59.28
CA LEU A 2 -25.03 5.11 58.35
C LEU A 2 -24.21 4.04 57.61
N ALA A 3 -24.45 3.85 56.31
CA ALA A 3 -23.61 3.02 55.46
C ALA A 3 -22.35 3.83 55.10
N LEU A 4 -21.25 3.49 55.70
CA LEU A 4 -19.91 3.93 55.30
C LEU A 4 -19.58 3.31 53.94
N GLY A 5 -19.71 4.10 52.89
CA GLY A 5 -19.17 3.76 51.59
C GLY A 5 -17.65 3.68 51.64
N GLN A 6 -17.09 2.48 51.57
CA GLN A 6 -15.65 2.29 51.35
C GLN A 6 -15.34 2.76 49.95
N SER A 7 -14.75 3.95 49.81
CA SER A 7 -14.06 4.36 48.61
C SER A 7 -12.91 3.40 48.38
N ALA A 8 -13.04 2.52 47.40
CA ALA A 8 -11.92 1.71 46.93
C ALA A 8 -10.80 2.66 46.50
N HIS A 9 -9.75 2.80 47.29
CA HIS A 9 -8.55 3.50 46.85
C HIS A 9 -7.98 2.71 45.67
N ALA A 10 -7.96 3.32 44.50
CA ALA A 10 -7.17 2.80 43.40
C ALA A 10 -5.73 2.66 43.85
N ALA A 11 -5.16 1.46 43.74
CA ALA A 11 -3.79 1.21 44.11
C ALA A 11 -2.86 2.08 43.26
N ASP A 12 -1.86 2.72 43.87
CA ASP A 12 -0.87 3.53 43.14
C ASP A 12 -0.17 2.66 42.08
N PRO A 13 -0.16 3.03 40.81
CA PRO A 13 0.35 2.17 39.75
C PRO A 13 1.82 1.83 39.93
N GLN A 14 2.20 0.60 39.64
CA GLN A 14 3.60 0.15 39.77
C GLN A 14 4.50 1.00 38.86
N ARG A 15 5.45 1.72 39.42
CA ARG A 15 6.41 2.56 38.66
C ARG A 15 7.70 1.82 38.28
N LYS A 16 7.98 0.68 38.93
CA LYS A 16 9.17 -0.14 38.66
C LYS A 16 8.86 -1.28 37.71
N LEU A 17 9.74 -1.51 36.76
CA LEU A 17 9.64 -2.67 35.87
C LEU A 17 9.80 -3.98 36.67
N PRO A 18 9.11 -5.06 36.29
CA PRO A 18 9.30 -6.39 36.84
C PRO A 18 10.75 -6.85 36.74
N ALA A 19 11.20 -7.66 37.71
CA ALA A 19 12.57 -8.15 37.74
C ALA A 19 12.98 -8.93 36.48
N GLU A 20 12.08 -9.73 35.94
CA GLU A 20 12.32 -10.48 34.69
C GLU A 20 12.47 -9.55 33.48
N THR A 21 11.70 -8.45 33.40
CA THR A 21 11.87 -7.43 32.36
C THR A 21 13.24 -6.77 32.45
N LEU A 22 13.68 -6.41 33.69
CA LEU A 22 15.01 -5.83 33.92
C LEU A 22 16.13 -6.81 33.54
N LYS A 23 15.95 -8.09 33.83
CA LYS A 23 16.89 -9.15 33.42
C LYS A 23 16.96 -9.30 31.89
N ALA A 24 15.82 -9.32 31.22
CA ALA A 24 15.76 -9.40 29.76
C ALA A 24 16.41 -8.18 29.07
N LEU A 25 16.16 -6.96 29.57
CA LEU A 25 16.80 -5.74 29.06
C LEU A 25 18.33 -5.79 29.21
N ARG A 26 18.83 -6.23 30.39
CA ARG A 26 20.28 -6.41 30.58
C ARG A 26 20.88 -7.44 29.61
N HIS A 27 20.19 -8.57 29.43
CA HIS A 27 20.65 -9.62 28.52
C HIS A 27 20.71 -9.12 27.07
N ALA A 28 19.74 -8.30 26.66
CA ALA A 28 19.67 -7.72 25.33
C ALA A 28 20.57 -6.47 25.14
N GLY A 29 21.29 -6.03 26.19
CA GLY A 29 22.10 -4.81 26.12
C GLY A 29 21.29 -3.52 25.99
N VAL A 30 19.98 -3.54 26.32
CA VAL A 30 19.08 -2.39 26.19
C VAL A 30 19.05 -1.61 27.49
N PRO A 31 19.44 -0.32 27.51
CA PRO A 31 19.37 0.51 28.71
C PRO A 31 17.92 0.70 29.18
N VAL A 32 17.68 0.59 30.49
CA VAL A 32 16.33 0.78 31.08
C VAL A 32 15.73 2.15 30.75
N ARG A 33 16.58 3.19 30.60
CA ARG A 33 16.15 4.52 30.20
C ARG A 33 15.57 4.60 28.78
N SER A 34 15.84 3.62 27.94
CA SER A 34 15.31 3.53 26.56
C SER A 34 13.91 2.91 26.49
N MET A 35 13.35 2.50 27.62
CA MET A 35 12.04 1.87 27.71
C MET A 35 11.03 2.81 28.38
N SER A 36 9.85 2.95 27.75
CA SER A 36 8.67 3.60 28.33
C SER A 36 7.52 2.60 28.28
N VAL A 37 6.77 2.46 29.37
CA VAL A 37 5.68 1.48 29.48
C VAL A 37 4.49 2.11 30.18
N ALA A 38 3.30 1.91 29.61
CA ALA A 38 2.02 2.10 30.25
C ALA A 38 1.20 0.81 30.11
N VAL A 39 0.77 0.24 31.23
CA VAL A 39 -0.15 -0.90 31.25
C VAL A 39 -1.41 -0.44 31.97
N LEU A 40 -2.53 -0.54 31.28
CA LEU A 40 -3.84 -0.14 31.75
C LEU A 40 -4.75 -1.36 31.80
N ASP A 41 -5.65 -1.41 32.77
CA ASP A 41 -6.76 -2.35 32.74
C ASP A 41 -7.69 -2.02 31.56
N ALA A 42 -8.02 -3.00 30.73
CA ALA A 42 -8.79 -2.78 29.52
C ALA A 42 -10.27 -2.43 29.77
N GLY A 43 -10.80 -2.83 30.92
CA GLY A 43 -12.20 -2.59 31.28
C GLY A 43 -12.41 -1.25 31.98
N SER A 44 -11.55 -0.95 32.96
CA SER A 44 -11.66 0.26 33.78
C SER A 44 -10.83 1.45 33.25
N GLY A 45 -9.77 1.19 32.46
CA GLY A 45 -8.79 2.19 32.06
C GLY A 45 -7.79 2.55 33.18
N GLU A 46 -7.88 1.92 34.34
CA GLU A 46 -7.00 2.19 35.47
C GLU A 46 -5.55 1.77 35.18
N PRO A 47 -4.56 2.61 35.50
CA PRO A 47 -3.17 2.27 35.28
C PRO A 47 -2.67 1.21 36.27
N LEU A 48 -2.20 0.08 35.73
CA LEU A 48 -1.58 -1.01 36.49
C LEU A 48 -0.07 -0.82 36.63
N MET A 49 0.59 -0.30 35.60
CA MET A 49 2.02 0.01 35.61
C MET A 49 2.32 1.23 34.73
N LEU A 50 3.08 2.18 35.25
CA LEU A 50 3.57 3.34 34.52
C LEU A 50 5.07 3.48 34.75
N HIS A 51 5.87 3.18 33.74
CA HIS A 51 7.32 3.38 33.77
C HIS A 51 7.71 4.38 32.66
N ARG A 52 8.16 5.56 33.07
CA ARG A 52 8.51 6.66 32.16
C ARG A 52 7.40 6.93 31.12
N ALA A 53 6.14 6.73 31.51
CA ALA A 53 4.98 6.83 30.60
C ALA A 53 4.74 8.25 30.08
N ASP A 54 5.23 9.27 30.80
CA ASP A 54 5.13 10.69 30.42
C ASP A 54 6.28 11.14 29.48
N GLN A 55 7.20 10.24 29.15
CA GLN A 55 8.31 10.58 28.27
C GLN A 55 7.87 10.46 26.80
N ALA A 56 8.05 11.53 26.05
CA ALA A 56 7.87 11.49 24.60
C ALA A 56 8.91 10.55 23.96
N VAL A 57 8.43 9.56 23.25
CA VAL A 57 9.24 8.58 22.52
C VAL A 57 8.77 8.49 21.07
N ASN A 58 9.66 8.06 20.16
CA ASN A 58 9.25 7.79 18.79
C ASN A 58 8.30 6.58 18.77
N PRO A 59 7.02 6.75 18.39
CA PRO A 59 6.04 5.66 18.42
C PRO A 59 6.25 4.63 17.30
N ALA A 60 7.14 4.92 16.33
CA ALA A 60 7.33 4.10 15.14
C ALA A 60 5.97 3.69 14.52
N SER A 61 5.77 2.41 14.23
CA SER A 61 4.52 1.91 13.63
C SER A 61 3.29 1.99 14.53
N VAL A 62 3.44 2.25 15.82
CA VAL A 62 2.28 2.51 16.72
C VAL A 62 1.52 3.78 16.30
N MET A 63 2.19 4.73 15.62
CA MET A 63 1.55 5.91 15.03
C MET A 63 0.39 5.55 14.08
N LYS A 64 0.42 4.37 13.44
CA LYS A 64 -0.66 3.91 12.57
C LYS A 64 -2.00 3.77 13.30
N LEU A 65 -1.98 3.48 14.61
CA LEU A 65 -3.20 3.43 15.43
C LEU A 65 -3.89 4.80 15.47
N VAL A 66 -3.14 5.89 15.52
CA VAL A 66 -3.71 7.25 15.47
C VAL A 66 -4.40 7.50 14.13
N THR A 67 -3.70 7.21 13.03
CA THR A 67 -4.26 7.40 11.67
C THR A 67 -5.49 6.53 11.44
N THR A 68 -5.45 5.24 11.82
CA THR A 68 -6.54 4.31 11.62
C THR A 68 -7.74 4.61 12.51
N TYR A 69 -7.51 5.03 13.75
CA TYR A 69 -8.59 5.41 14.65
C TYR A 69 -9.27 6.73 14.18
N ALA A 70 -8.49 7.73 13.79
CA ALA A 70 -9.04 8.96 13.21
C ALA A 70 -9.91 8.67 11.98
N ALA A 71 -9.47 7.75 11.12
CA ALA A 71 -10.22 7.37 9.94
C ALA A 71 -11.53 6.64 10.29
N LEU A 72 -11.51 5.68 11.20
CA LEU A 72 -12.73 5.00 11.65
C LEU A 72 -13.73 5.97 12.31
N ASP A 73 -13.23 6.92 13.11
CA ASP A 73 -14.07 7.92 13.79
C ASP A 73 -14.71 8.92 12.80
N LYS A 74 -13.97 9.32 11.76
CA LYS A 74 -14.41 10.37 10.81
C LYS A 74 -15.12 9.84 9.57
N LEU A 75 -14.71 8.72 9.04
CA LEU A 75 -15.25 8.15 7.80
C LEU A 75 -16.24 7.02 8.07
N GLY A 76 -16.15 6.39 9.22
CA GLY A 76 -16.94 5.21 9.57
C GLY A 76 -16.38 3.90 9.00
N PRO A 77 -16.70 2.74 9.62
CA PRO A 77 -16.12 1.44 9.24
C PRO A 77 -16.50 0.94 7.85
N ALA A 78 -17.64 1.40 7.33
CA ALA A 78 -18.18 0.98 6.02
C ALA A 78 -17.70 1.87 4.86
N PHE A 79 -16.87 2.90 5.11
CA PHE A 79 -16.34 3.76 4.05
C PHE A 79 -15.59 2.93 3.01
N THR A 80 -15.80 3.25 1.71
CA THR A 80 -15.12 2.63 0.56
C THR A 80 -14.53 3.70 -0.34
N TRP A 81 -13.48 3.34 -1.06
CA TRP A 81 -12.89 4.13 -2.14
C TRP A 81 -13.43 3.65 -3.47
N GLN A 82 -13.53 4.52 -4.47
CA GLN A 82 -14.03 4.17 -5.79
C GLN A 82 -12.96 4.33 -6.87
N THR A 83 -12.71 3.27 -7.64
CA THR A 83 -11.97 3.34 -8.90
C THR A 83 -12.97 3.41 -10.05
N GLN A 84 -12.85 4.42 -10.92
CA GLN A 84 -13.79 4.65 -12.01
C GLN A 84 -13.13 4.34 -13.35
N TRP A 85 -13.86 3.65 -14.21
CA TRP A 85 -13.46 3.35 -15.57
C TRP A 85 -14.47 3.94 -16.53
N ARG A 86 -14.01 4.68 -17.53
CA ARG A 86 -14.86 5.32 -18.55
C ARG A 86 -14.27 5.09 -19.92
N ALA A 87 -15.08 4.63 -20.86
CA ALA A 87 -14.71 4.53 -22.27
C ALA A 87 -15.39 5.63 -23.07
N TYR A 88 -14.64 6.32 -23.90
CA TYR A 88 -15.09 7.40 -24.77
C TYR A 88 -14.80 7.03 -26.23
N GLY A 89 -15.67 7.44 -27.14
CA GLY A 89 -15.57 7.15 -28.57
C GLY A 89 -16.69 6.24 -29.06
N SER A 90 -16.42 5.42 -30.07
CA SER A 90 -17.39 4.47 -30.67
C SER A 90 -16.87 3.04 -30.58
N LEU A 91 -17.77 2.09 -30.39
CA LEU A 91 -17.46 0.66 -30.31
C LEU A 91 -18.10 -0.04 -31.52
N GLN A 92 -17.27 -0.67 -32.36
CA GLN A 92 -17.71 -1.47 -33.49
C GLN A 92 -16.85 -2.73 -33.60
N ASP A 93 -17.45 -3.89 -33.77
CA ASP A 93 -16.78 -5.18 -33.97
C ASP A 93 -15.68 -5.50 -32.93
N GLY A 94 -15.92 -5.10 -31.66
CA GLY A 94 -14.98 -5.30 -30.58
C GLY A 94 -13.85 -4.26 -30.50
N VAL A 95 -13.82 -3.28 -31.42
CA VAL A 95 -12.82 -2.21 -31.43
C VAL A 95 -13.43 -0.91 -30.90
N LEU A 96 -12.84 -0.42 -29.79
CA LEU A 96 -13.12 0.93 -29.30
C LEU A 96 -12.24 1.93 -30.06
N ALA A 97 -12.85 2.68 -31.00
CA ALA A 97 -12.21 3.84 -31.61
C ALA A 97 -12.30 5.02 -30.64
N GLY A 98 -11.34 5.12 -29.71
CA GLY A 98 -11.38 6.11 -28.65
C GLY A 98 -10.47 5.81 -27.46
N THR A 99 -10.78 6.40 -26.32
CA THR A 99 -9.92 6.42 -25.12
C THR A 99 -10.64 5.80 -23.92
N VAL A 100 -9.91 5.07 -23.11
CA VAL A 100 -10.35 4.62 -21.78
C VAL A 100 -9.70 5.49 -20.72
N VAL A 101 -10.47 6.05 -19.79
CA VAL A 101 -9.96 6.78 -18.63
C VAL A 101 -10.16 5.93 -17.37
N VAL A 102 -9.07 5.75 -16.62
CA VAL A 102 -9.08 5.08 -15.31
C VAL A 102 -8.79 6.12 -14.24
N ARG A 103 -9.80 6.45 -13.43
CA ARG A 103 -9.66 7.42 -12.35
C ARG A 103 -9.47 6.73 -11.02
N GLY A 104 -8.34 7.00 -10.38
CA GLY A 104 -8.02 6.50 -9.05
C GLY A 104 -8.76 7.27 -7.96
N GLY A 105 -9.37 6.55 -7.03
CA GLY A 105 -10.04 7.10 -5.86
C GLY A 105 -9.24 7.00 -4.58
N GLY A 106 -7.96 6.64 -4.64
CA GLY A 106 -7.10 6.49 -3.46
C GLY A 106 -7.24 5.14 -2.74
N ASP A 107 -7.80 4.10 -3.40
CA ASP A 107 -7.95 2.75 -2.81
C ASP A 107 -6.59 2.26 -2.26
N PRO A 108 -6.45 2.02 -0.94
CA PRO A 108 -5.20 1.56 -0.34
C PRO A 108 -4.79 0.14 -0.74
N LYS A 109 -5.71 -0.64 -1.33
CA LYS A 109 -5.51 -2.05 -1.65
C LYS A 109 -6.04 -2.43 -3.04
N LEU A 110 -5.70 -1.63 -4.06
CA LEU A 110 -5.99 -1.95 -5.45
C LEU A 110 -4.97 -2.96 -6.00
N VAL A 111 -5.06 -4.19 -5.52
CA VAL A 111 -4.21 -5.31 -5.92
C VAL A 111 -4.69 -5.97 -7.20
N VAL A 112 -3.88 -6.86 -7.81
CA VAL A 112 -4.17 -7.53 -9.09
C VAL A 112 -5.52 -8.24 -9.07
N GLU A 113 -5.86 -8.92 -7.98
CA GLU A 113 -7.13 -9.66 -7.81
C GLU A 113 -8.37 -8.75 -7.88
N ARG A 114 -8.19 -7.45 -7.64
CA ARG A 114 -9.25 -6.45 -7.79
C ARG A 114 -9.22 -5.77 -9.15
N LEU A 115 -8.03 -5.57 -9.73
CA LEU A 115 -7.87 -4.94 -11.02
C LEU A 115 -8.32 -5.83 -12.18
N VAL A 116 -8.07 -7.15 -12.10
CA VAL A 116 -8.47 -8.12 -13.12
C VAL A 116 -10.00 -8.11 -13.35
N PRO A 117 -10.88 -8.17 -12.34
CA PRO A 117 -12.33 -8.03 -12.54
C PRO A 117 -12.74 -6.70 -13.21
N MET A 118 -12.04 -5.60 -12.97
CA MET A 118 -12.31 -4.31 -13.61
C MET A 118 -12.03 -4.38 -15.13
N LEU A 119 -10.89 -4.96 -15.51
CA LEU A 119 -10.55 -5.22 -16.91
C LEU A 119 -11.51 -6.22 -17.56
N GLN A 120 -11.95 -7.25 -16.84
CA GLN A 120 -12.96 -8.20 -17.31
C GLN A 120 -14.29 -7.52 -17.58
N ALA A 121 -14.74 -6.59 -16.73
CA ALA A 121 -15.97 -5.84 -16.94
C ALA A 121 -15.91 -5.02 -18.25
N MET A 122 -14.77 -4.42 -18.57
CA MET A 122 -14.54 -3.74 -19.84
C MET A 122 -14.62 -4.71 -21.03
N LYS A 123 -13.97 -5.87 -20.95
CA LYS A 123 -14.07 -6.93 -21.98
C LYS A 123 -15.48 -7.45 -22.17
N SER A 124 -16.22 -7.66 -21.07
CA SER A 124 -17.61 -8.13 -21.11
C SER A 124 -18.54 -7.12 -21.78
N ARG A 125 -18.15 -5.84 -21.87
CA ARG A 125 -18.84 -4.82 -22.64
C ARG A 125 -18.59 -4.94 -24.16
N GLY A 126 -17.75 -5.86 -24.55
CA GLY A 126 -17.38 -6.11 -25.94
C GLY A 126 -16.11 -5.39 -26.37
N ILE A 127 -15.38 -4.72 -25.48
CA ILE A 127 -14.12 -4.05 -25.82
C ILE A 127 -13.00 -5.09 -25.81
N ALA A 128 -12.53 -5.50 -26.99
CA ALA A 128 -11.39 -6.41 -27.16
C ALA A 128 -10.12 -5.68 -27.60
N ARG A 129 -10.28 -4.60 -28.36
CA ARG A 129 -9.18 -3.74 -28.86
C ARG A 129 -9.50 -2.28 -28.57
N ILE A 130 -8.51 -1.54 -28.14
CA ILE A 130 -8.58 -0.08 -27.93
C ILE A 130 -7.68 0.57 -28.97
N ASN A 131 -8.30 1.30 -29.91
CA ASN A 131 -7.60 2.12 -30.89
C ASN A 131 -7.50 3.55 -30.35
N GLY A 132 -6.55 3.74 -29.44
CA GLY A 132 -6.31 4.96 -28.67
C GLY A 132 -5.64 4.61 -27.35
N ASP A 133 -5.67 5.52 -26.40
CA ASP A 133 -4.94 5.40 -25.13
C ASP A 133 -5.81 4.87 -23.97
N ILE A 134 -5.14 4.29 -22.97
CA ILE A 134 -5.68 4.16 -21.63
C ILE A 134 -5.04 5.27 -20.79
N VAL A 135 -5.84 6.20 -20.30
CA VAL A 135 -5.41 7.40 -19.57
C VAL A 135 -5.61 7.19 -18.07
N LEU A 136 -4.56 7.38 -17.28
CA LEU A 136 -4.60 7.23 -15.83
C LEU A 136 -4.79 8.60 -15.16
N ASP A 137 -5.96 8.84 -14.58
CA ASP A 137 -6.26 10.04 -13.81
C ASP A 137 -5.94 9.80 -12.32
N ARG A 138 -4.79 10.32 -11.91
CA ARG A 138 -4.28 10.25 -10.52
C ARG A 138 -4.37 11.58 -9.78
N ARG A 139 -5.09 12.57 -10.33
CA ARG A 139 -5.16 13.96 -9.83
C ARG A 139 -5.87 14.13 -8.49
N LEU A 140 -6.49 13.06 -7.93
CA LEU A 140 -7.13 13.14 -6.62
C LEU A 140 -6.15 13.55 -5.53
N PHE A 141 -4.88 13.13 -5.63
CA PHE A 141 -3.85 13.50 -4.67
C PHE A 141 -2.86 14.51 -5.29
N ALA A 142 -2.78 15.69 -4.71
CA ALA A 142 -1.74 16.68 -5.01
C ALA A 142 -0.51 16.34 -4.14
N LEU A 143 0.43 15.57 -4.70
CA LEU A 143 1.65 15.11 -4.03
C LEU A 143 2.87 15.81 -4.63
N GLY A 144 3.79 16.26 -3.77
CA GLY A 144 5.13 16.67 -4.18
C GLY A 144 6.00 15.46 -4.57
N SER A 145 7.22 15.72 -4.98
CA SER A 145 8.24 14.68 -5.19
C SER A 145 8.54 14.00 -3.85
N SER A 146 8.63 12.68 -3.86
CA SER A 146 9.00 11.88 -2.68
C SER A 146 10.08 10.89 -3.09
N ASP A 147 11.17 10.85 -2.33
CA ASP A 147 12.24 9.88 -2.54
C ASP A 147 11.94 8.61 -1.72
N PRO A 148 11.75 7.44 -2.37
CA PRO A 148 11.58 6.17 -1.65
C PRO A 148 12.76 5.79 -0.74
N ALA A 149 13.96 6.36 -0.97
CA ALA A 149 15.14 6.09 -0.16
C ALA A 149 15.19 6.93 1.13
N GLU A 150 14.36 7.95 1.28
CA GLU A 150 14.42 8.94 2.37
C GLU A 150 14.37 8.32 3.77
N PHE A 151 13.61 7.23 3.94
CA PHE A 151 13.38 6.63 5.26
C PHE A 151 14.58 5.84 5.78
N ASP A 152 15.17 4.98 4.96
CA ASP A 152 16.20 4.01 5.40
C ASP A 152 17.26 3.71 4.32
N GLY A 153 17.27 4.43 3.21
CA GLY A 153 18.20 4.20 2.10
C GLY A 153 17.85 3.00 1.21
N GLU A 154 16.69 2.36 1.39
CA GLU A 154 16.27 1.12 0.72
C GLU A 154 15.07 1.35 -0.23
N PRO A 155 15.25 2.00 -1.39
CA PRO A 155 14.14 2.42 -2.26
C PRO A 155 13.33 1.25 -2.83
N LEU A 156 13.92 0.06 -2.92
CA LEU A 156 13.27 -1.14 -3.45
C LEU A 156 12.50 -1.95 -2.40
N ARG A 157 12.44 -1.50 -1.16
CA ARG A 157 11.59 -2.13 -0.15
C ARG A 157 10.14 -1.74 -0.37
N PRO A 158 9.19 -2.71 -0.42
CA PRO A 158 7.77 -2.43 -0.67
C PRO A 158 7.15 -1.42 0.30
N TYR A 159 7.60 -1.37 1.55
CA TYR A 159 7.09 -0.43 2.56
C TYR A 159 7.52 1.03 2.33
N ASN A 160 8.49 1.27 1.43
CA ASN A 160 8.95 2.60 1.02
C ASN A 160 8.25 3.12 -0.25
N ALA A 161 7.42 2.30 -0.89
CA ALA A 161 6.67 2.73 -2.06
C ALA A 161 5.84 3.99 -1.76
N THR A 162 5.82 4.91 -2.71
CA THR A 162 5.11 6.18 -2.59
C THR A 162 3.60 6.00 -2.77
N PRO A 163 2.76 6.73 -2.01
CA PRO A 163 1.31 6.69 -2.21
C PRO A 163 0.89 7.21 -3.58
N ASP A 164 -0.34 6.89 -3.99
CA ASP A 164 -0.87 7.24 -5.31
C ASP A 164 -2.40 7.20 -5.31
N ALA A 165 -3.07 8.11 -6.02
CA ALA A 165 -4.51 8.04 -6.16
C ALA A 165 -4.97 6.76 -6.89
N LEU A 166 -4.12 6.18 -7.76
CA LEU A 166 -4.29 4.90 -8.43
C LEU A 166 -3.15 3.95 -8.05
N LEU A 167 -3.14 3.52 -6.78
CA LEU A 167 -2.09 2.69 -6.18
C LEU A 167 -2.20 1.23 -6.63
N VAL A 168 -1.80 0.93 -7.84
CA VAL A 168 -1.80 -0.45 -8.37
C VAL A 168 -0.75 -1.29 -7.63
N ASN A 169 -1.20 -2.39 -7.02
CA ASN A 169 -0.39 -3.43 -6.37
C ASN A 169 0.75 -2.87 -5.49
N PHE A 170 0.48 -1.80 -4.74
CA PHE A 170 1.46 -1.10 -3.87
C PHE A 170 2.71 -0.61 -4.61
N LYS A 171 2.64 -0.37 -5.93
CA LYS A 171 3.82 -0.11 -6.80
C LYS A 171 4.92 -1.15 -6.65
N SER A 172 4.53 -2.39 -6.39
CA SER A 172 5.42 -3.49 -6.06
C SER A 172 5.20 -4.68 -7.00
N LEU A 173 6.25 -5.46 -7.15
CA LEU A 173 6.28 -6.74 -7.85
C LEU A 173 6.39 -7.87 -6.84
N VAL A 174 5.71 -8.96 -7.11
CA VAL A 174 5.86 -10.21 -6.38
C VAL A 174 6.49 -11.22 -7.31
N MET A 175 7.75 -11.56 -7.07
CA MET A 175 8.47 -12.58 -7.81
C MET A 175 8.34 -13.92 -7.09
N THR A 176 7.89 -14.95 -7.79
CA THR A 176 7.83 -16.33 -7.26
C THR A 176 8.86 -17.18 -7.98
N PHE A 177 9.72 -17.84 -7.21
CA PHE A 177 10.76 -18.74 -7.68
C PHE A 177 10.33 -20.18 -7.40
N THR A 178 10.05 -20.96 -8.44
CA THR A 178 9.63 -22.35 -8.34
C THR A 178 10.71 -23.26 -8.95
N PRO A 179 11.48 -24.00 -8.14
CA PRO A 179 12.54 -24.87 -8.66
C PRO A 179 11.97 -26.05 -9.44
N ASP A 180 12.56 -26.31 -10.60
CA ASP A 180 12.33 -27.49 -11.44
C ASP A 180 13.65 -28.24 -11.58
N ARG A 181 13.78 -29.35 -10.85
CA ARG A 181 14.99 -30.17 -10.86
C ARG A 181 15.22 -30.89 -12.19
N ALA A 182 14.14 -31.15 -12.95
CA ALA A 182 14.26 -31.85 -14.23
C ALA A 182 14.92 -30.95 -15.28
N SER A 183 14.62 -29.64 -15.28
CA SER A 183 15.27 -28.68 -16.18
C SER A 183 16.56 -28.09 -15.62
N GLY A 184 16.87 -28.31 -14.32
CA GLY A 184 18.02 -27.70 -13.65
C GLY A 184 17.88 -26.20 -13.44
N THR A 185 16.64 -25.67 -13.50
CA THR A 185 16.36 -24.23 -13.35
C THR A 185 15.25 -23.97 -12.34
N ALA A 186 15.18 -22.76 -11.78
CA ALA A 186 14.00 -22.24 -11.12
C ALA A 186 13.23 -21.34 -12.11
N ARG A 187 11.95 -21.62 -12.29
CA ARG A 187 11.04 -20.72 -13.02
C ARG A 187 10.75 -19.51 -12.16
N VAL A 188 10.82 -18.33 -12.77
CA VAL A 188 10.46 -17.06 -12.13
C VAL A 188 9.15 -16.59 -12.72
N THR A 189 8.15 -16.31 -11.89
CA THR A 189 6.93 -15.61 -12.28
C THR A 189 6.88 -14.27 -11.57
N VAL A 190 6.26 -13.28 -12.21
CA VAL A 190 6.16 -11.91 -11.67
C VAL A 190 4.73 -11.42 -11.77
N GLU A 191 4.24 -10.86 -10.67
CA GLU A 191 2.91 -10.27 -10.57
C GLU A 191 2.99 -8.85 -9.98
N PRO A 192 2.31 -7.85 -10.61
CA PRO A 192 1.64 -7.92 -11.91
C PRO A 192 2.62 -8.09 -13.07
N PRO A 193 2.17 -8.60 -14.25
CA PRO A 193 2.98 -8.54 -15.46
C PRO A 193 3.20 -7.08 -15.85
N LEU A 194 4.43 -6.73 -16.22
CA LEU A 194 4.77 -5.37 -16.64
C LEU A 194 5.04 -5.33 -18.15
N ASP A 195 4.23 -4.58 -18.89
CA ASP A 195 4.47 -4.38 -20.31
C ASP A 195 5.74 -3.55 -20.55
N GLY A 196 6.53 -3.94 -21.57
CA GLY A 196 7.79 -3.29 -21.90
C GLY A 196 8.91 -3.45 -20.88
N VAL A 197 8.85 -4.48 -20.02
CA VAL A 197 9.95 -4.88 -19.11
C VAL A 197 10.47 -6.25 -19.52
N GLU A 198 11.76 -6.34 -19.77
CA GLU A 198 12.42 -7.62 -20.02
C GLU A 198 12.56 -8.40 -18.72
N MET A 199 12.13 -9.66 -18.73
CA MET A 199 12.14 -10.51 -17.56
C MET A 199 12.99 -11.76 -17.81
N GLN A 200 13.85 -12.08 -16.87
CA GLN A 200 14.51 -13.38 -16.85
C GLN A 200 13.60 -14.42 -16.18
N TRP A 201 12.97 -15.27 -16.98
CA TRP A 201 11.96 -16.25 -16.53
C TRP A 201 12.54 -17.53 -15.92
N GLN A 202 13.85 -17.73 -16.03
CA GLN A 202 14.54 -18.91 -15.52
C GLN A 202 15.89 -18.54 -14.92
N VAL A 203 16.21 -19.15 -13.77
CA VAL A 203 17.48 -18.99 -13.07
C VAL A 203 18.08 -20.38 -12.86
N PRO A 204 19.38 -20.63 -13.17
CA PRO A 204 20.00 -21.92 -12.91
C PRO A 204 19.89 -22.32 -11.44
N LEU A 205 19.70 -23.64 -11.18
CA LEU A 205 19.72 -24.15 -9.82
C LEU A 205 21.16 -24.27 -9.30
N ALA A 206 21.31 -24.09 -7.99
CA ALA A 206 22.51 -24.47 -7.23
C ALA A 206 22.17 -25.62 -6.27
N GLU A 207 23.16 -26.43 -5.98
CA GLU A 207 23.13 -27.36 -4.85
C GLU A 207 23.48 -26.62 -3.55
N GLY A 208 23.12 -27.21 -2.40
CA GLY A 208 23.44 -26.66 -1.08
C GLY A 208 22.23 -26.21 -0.29
N GLU A 209 22.51 -25.60 0.87
CA GLU A 209 21.48 -25.09 1.78
C GLU A 209 20.80 -23.82 1.25
N CYS A 210 19.56 -23.61 1.66
CA CYS A 210 18.78 -22.45 1.24
C CYS A 210 19.42 -21.13 1.69
N GLY A 211 19.80 -21.01 2.96
CA GLY A 211 20.52 -19.86 3.52
C GLY A 211 20.02 -18.49 3.02
N ASP A 212 20.98 -17.62 2.68
CA ASP A 212 20.69 -16.34 2.02
C ASP A 212 20.47 -16.53 0.50
N TRP A 213 19.34 -17.12 0.15
CA TRP A 213 18.97 -17.39 -1.25
C TRP A 213 18.83 -16.12 -2.10
N ARG A 214 18.43 -14.98 -1.47
CA ARG A 214 18.30 -13.70 -2.18
C ARG A 214 19.65 -13.15 -2.59
N GLY A 215 20.62 -13.16 -1.68
CA GLY A 215 21.99 -12.78 -1.99
C GLY A 215 22.63 -13.65 -3.06
N GLN A 216 22.33 -14.97 -3.05
CA GLN A 216 22.83 -15.91 -4.06
C GLN A 216 22.28 -15.63 -5.47
N LEU A 217 21.08 -15.06 -5.61
CA LEU A 217 20.51 -14.69 -6.90
C LEU A 217 21.22 -13.53 -7.59
N ARG A 218 21.93 -12.67 -6.85
CA ARG A 218 22.59 -11.46 -7.40
C ARG A 218 21.67 -10.67 -8.33
N ALA A 219 20.48 -10.35 -7.81
CA ALA A 219 19.44 -9.69 -8.60
C ALA A 219 19.82 -8.25 -8.95
N ASN A 220 19.63 -7.85 -10.21
CA ASN A 220 19.58 -6.45 -10.62
C ASN A 220 18.10 -6.06 -10.74
N LEU A 221 17.59 -5.36 -9.73
CA LEU A 221 16.21 -4.86 -9.64
C LEU A 221 16.14 -3.33 -9.76
N ALA A 222 17.29 -2.66 -9.91
CA ALA A 222 17.36 -1.21 -10.05
C ALA A 222 17.13 -0.74 -11.50
N ASP A 223 17.28 -1.64 -12.48
CA ASP A 223 16.93 -1.35 -13.87
C ASP A 223 15.42 -1.54 -14.08
N ALA A 224 14.71 -0.43 -14.30
CA ALA A 224 13.27 -0.45 -14.51
C ALA A 224 12.83 -1.13 -15.82
N GLN A 225 13.75 -1.35 -16.76
CA GLN A 225 13.45 -1.97 -18.06
C GLN A 225 13.82 -3.44 -18.12
N ARG A 226 14.64 -3.91 -17.15
CA ARG A 226 15.18 -5.26 -17.20
C ARG A 226 15.40 -5.84 -15.80
N LEU A 227 14.69 -6.92 -15.49
CA LEU A 227 14.87 -7.68 -14.25
C LEU A 227 15.73 -8.92 -14.50
N GLN A 228 16.91 -8.98 -13.89
CA GLN A 228 17.92 -10.02 -14.16
C GLN A 228 18.50 -10.61 -12.87
N PHE A 229 18.95 -11.86 -12.99
CA PHE A 229 19.57 -12.60 -11.91
C PHE A 229 20.90 -13.17 -12.42
N ALA A 230 22.03 -12.61 -11.99
CA ALA A 230 23.36 -13.06 -12.39
C ALA A 230 23.85 -14.31 -11.60
N GLY A 231 23.12 -14.74 -10.59
CA GLY A 231 23.46 -15.84 -9.70
C GLY A 231 22.66 -17.11 -9.98
N LYS A 232 22.54 -17.94 -8.92
CA LYS A 232 21.82 -19.21 -8.98
C LYS A 232 20.80 -19.29 -7.84
N TYR A 233 19.77 -20.11 -8.02
CA TYR A 233 18.75 -20.37 -7.03
C TYR A 233 19.02 -21.69 -6.31
N PRO A 234 19.13 -21.74 -4.96
CA PRO A 234 19.32 -23.01 -4.25
C PRO A 234 18.07 -23.89 -4.35
N GLY A 235 18.18 -25.02 -5.04
CA GLY A 235 17.04 -25.92 -5.32
C GLY A 235 16.36 -26.47 -4.08
N ASN A 236 17.05 -26.51 -2.93
CA ASN A 236 16.51 -26.98 -1.65
C ASN A 236 15.65 -25.94 -0.93
N CYS A 237 15.56 -24.69 -1.42
CA CYS A 237 14.66 -23.68 -0.88
C CYS A 237 13.18 -24.01 -1.08
N GLY A 238 12.85 -24.90 -2.03
CA GLY A 238 11.47 -25.05 -2.48
C GLY A 238 10.97 -23.77 -3.15
N GLU A 239 9.68 -23.59 -3.21
CA GLU A 239 9.10 -22.33 -3.71
C GLU A 239 9.33 -21.18 -2.74
N ARG A 240 9.75 -20.02 -3.27
CA ARG A 240 9.96 -18.80 -2.50
C ARG A 240 9.38 -17.59 -3.20
N ILE A 241 8.91 -16.65 -2.38
CA ILE A 241 8.32 -15.39 -2.83
C ILE A 241 9.23 -14.22 -2.40
N TRP A 242 9.45 -13.31 -3.33
CA TRP A 242 10.21 -12.09 -3.10
C TRP A 242 9.44 -10.85 -3.57
N PRO A 243 8.76 -10.13 -2.67
CA PRO A 243 8.18 -8.84 -2.99
C PRO A 243 9.28 -7.76 -3.04
N THR A 244 9.20 -6.88 -4.05
CA THR A 244 10.08 -5.72 -4.20
C THR A 244 9.29 -4.53 -4.74
N ALA A 245 9.63 -3.30 -4.35
CA ALA A 245 9.10 -2.13 -5.03
C ALA A 245 9.70 -2.03 -6.44
N TYR A 246 8.93 -1.48 -7.37
CA TYR A 246 9.40 -1.26 -8.72
C TYR A 246 10.30 -0.02 -8.80
N ALA A 247 11.43 -0.14 -9.51
CA ALA A 247 12.46 0.91 -9.54
C ALA A 247 12.00 2.24 -10.15
N GLU A 248 10.97 2.22 -11.01
CA GLU A 248 10.35 3.41 -11.60
C GLU A 248 8.88 3.53 -11.17
N PRO A 249 8.60 3.89 -9.88
CA PRO A 249 7.27 3.82 -9.30
C PRO A 249 6.22 4.68 -10.01
N ALA A 250 6.64 5.75 -10.70
CA ALA A 250 5.74 6.59 -11.48
C ALA A 250 5.09 5.82 -12.65
N ARG A 251 5.82 4.91 -13.28
CA ARG A 251 5.36 4.13 -14.44
C ARG A 251 4.79 2.77 -14.09
N HIS A 252 4.78 2.39 -12.80
CA HIS A 252 4.31 1.07 -12.40
C HIS A 252 2.88 0.79 -12.85
N ALA A 253 1.94 1.71 -12.57
CA ALA A 253 0.53 1.54 -12.95
C ALA A 253 0.33 1.44 -14.47
N GLU A 254 1.06 2.25 -15.26
CA GLU A 254 1.03 2.19 -16.73
C GLU A 254 1.40 0.79 -17.23
N ARG A 255 2.57 0.29 -16.80
CA ARG A 255 3.10 -1.01 -17.21
C ARG A 255 2.25 -2.18 -16.73
N ALA A 256 1.75 -2.11 -15.49
CA ALA A 256 0.92 -3.16 -14.89
C ALA A 256 -0.45 -3.26 -15.58
N ILE A 257 -1.12 -2.15 -15.84
CA ILE A 257 -2.41 -2.15 -16.54
C ILE A 257 -2.25 -2.62 -17.99
N ALA A 258 -1.22 -2.16 -18.70
CA ALA A 258 -0.91 -2.62 -20.06
C ALA A 258 -0.60 -4.14 -20.07
N GLY A 259 0.23 -4.61 -19.13
CA GLY A 259 0.61 -6.02 -19.03
C GLY A 259 -0.59 -6.93 -18.72
N LEU A 260 -1.44 -6.54 -17.78
CA LEU A 260 -2.66 -7.29 -17.44
C LEU A 260 -3.66 -7.29 -18.60
N TRP A 261 -3.86 -6.16 -19.28
CA TRP A 261 -4.73 -6.07 -20.46
C TRP A 261 -4.29 -7.03 -21.56
N LYS A 262 -2.99 -7.03 -21.87
CA LYS A 262 -2.36 -7.92 -22.85
C LYS A 262 -2.43 -9.39 -22.44
N GLN A 263 -2.15 -9.70 -21.16
CA GLN A 263 -2.24 -11.07 -20.62
C GLN A 263 -3.66 -11.64 -20.74
N MET A 264 -4.68 -10.79 -20.62
CA MET A 264 -6.07 -11.17 -20.80
C MET A 264 -6.50 -11.25 -22.28
N GLY A 265 -5.58 -11.11 -23.23
CA GLY A 265 -5.85 -11.13 -24.68
C GLY A 265 -6.48 -9.83 -25.20
N GLY A 266 -6.39 -8.73 -24.45
CA GLY A 266 -6.76 -7.41 -24.94
C GLY A 266 -5.69 -6.82 -25.86
N GLN A 267 -6.10 -5.98 -26.81
CA GLN A 267 -5.19 -5.26 -27.71
C GLN A 267 -5.26 -3.75 -27.44
N LEU A 268 -4.11 -3.08 -27.54
CA LEU A 268 -3.98 -1.63 -27.34
C LEU A 268 -3.08 -1.09 -28.44
N ASP A 269 -3.62 -0.22 -29.32
CA ASP A 269 -2.85 0.40 -30.40
C ASP A 269 -2.10 1.65 -29.93
N GLY A 270 -2.65 2.37 -28.95
CA GLY A 270 -2.01 3.47 -28.26
C GLY A 270 -1.15 3.00 -27.09
N LYS A 271 -1.16 3.75 -26.02
CA LYS A 271 -0.39 3.46 -24.80
C LYS A 271 -1.22 3.67 -23.53
N VAL A 272 -0.77 3.08 -22.43
CA VAL A 272 -1.21 3.49 -21.09
C VAL A 272 -0.35 4.68 -20.68
N ARG A 273 -0.96 5.78 -20.30
CA ARG A 273 -0.25 7.03 -19.94
C ARG A 273 -0.98 7.84 -18.87
N GLU A 274 -0.26 8.77 -18.28
CA GLU A 274 -0.81 9.76 -17.38
C GLU A 274 -1.80 10.71 -18.07
N TRP A 275 -2.74 11.22 -17.27
CA TRP A 275 -3.62 12.31 -17.65
C TRP A 275 -2.82 13.55 -18.04
N GLN A 276 -3.23 14.20 -19.13
CA GLN A 276 -2.68 15.46 -19.63
C GLN A 276 -3.79 16.52 -19.70
N GLU A 277 -3.43 17.78 -19.76
CA GLU A 277 -4.40 18.87 -19.84
C GLU A 277 -5.30 18.77 -21.10
N SER A 278 -4.75 18.23 -22.19
CA SER A 278 -5.52 17.94 -23.42
C SER A 278 -6.66 16.94 -23.21
N ASP A 279 -6.57 16.07 -22.19
CA ASP A 279 -7.61 15.08 -21.88
C ASP A 279 -8.84 15.70 -21.19
N ARG A 280 -8.76 16.97 -20.78
CA ARG A 280 -9.89 17.71 -20.17
C ARG A 280 -11.12 17.78 -21.06
N VAL A 281 -10.95 17.65 -22.36
CA VAL A 281 -12.05 17.57 -23.33
C VAL A 281 -12.97 16.38 -23.05
N LEU A 282 -12.44 15.27 -22.51
CA LEU A 282 -13.21 14.07 -22.17
C LEU A 282 -14.16 14.30 -20.98
N GLU A 283 -13.85 15.24 -20.08
CA GLU A 283 -14.72 15.57 -18.94
C GLU A 283 -16.06 16.20 -19.37
N ARG A 284 -16.11 16.74 -20.60
CA ARG A 284 -17.31 17.36 -21.18
C ARG A 284 -18.11 16.42 -22.05
N GLN A 285 -17.63 15.20 -22.25
CA GLN A 285 -18.28 14.17 -23.09
C GLN A 285 -19.01 13.16 -22.21
N SER A 286 -20.12 12.63 -22.72
CA SER A 286 -20.76 11.47 -22.14
C SER A 286 -19.97 10.23 -22.51
N PRO A 287 -19.56 9.39 -21.52
CA PRO A 287 -18.87 8.15 -21.83
C PRO A 287 -19.81 7.16 -22.53
N LEU A 288 -19.26 6.40 -23.47
CA LEU A 288 -19.92 5.24 -24.08
C LEU A 288 -20.24 4.18 -23.01
N TRP A 289 -19.34 4.02 -22.06
CA TRP A 289 -19.45 3.10 -20.94
C TRP A 289 -18.78 3.67 -19.70
N GLU A 290 -19.39 3.45 -18.56
CA GLU A 290 -18.85 3.80 -17.24
C GLU A 290 -19.07 2.63 -16.28
N ALA A 291 -18.06 2.36 -15.46
CA ALA A 291 -18.16 1.46 -14.31
C ALA A 291 -17.43 2.05 -13.10
N ARG A 292 -17.98 1.78 -11.93
CA ARG A 292 -17.42 2.16 -10.63
C ARG A 292 -17.21 0.91 -9.81
N PHE A 293 -16.03 0.81 -9.22
CA PHE A 293 -15.65 -0.34 -8.42
C PHE A 293 -15.27 0.13 -7.02
N ASP A 294 -16.03 -0.33 -6.05
CA ASP A 294 -15.77 -0.04 -4.65
C ASP A 294 -14.60 -0.89 -4.12
N SER A 295 -13.81 -0.31 -3.23
CA SER A 295 -12.76 -1.02 -2.49
C SER A 295 -13.34 -1.98 -1.45
N LEU A 296 -12.46 -2.66 -0.69
CA LEU A 296 -12.83 -3.23 0.60
C LEU A 296 -13.26 -2.10 1.54
N PRO A 297 -14.16 -2.38 2.51
CA PRO A 297 -14.55 -1.38 3.51
C PRO A 297 -13.37 -1.02 4.42
N LEU A 298 -13.38 0.20 4.94
CA LEU A 298 -12.33 0.76 5.78
C LEU A 298 -11.93 -0.15 6.94
N GLN A 299 -12.88 -0.82 7.58
CA GLN A 299 -12.59 -1.74 8.69
C GLN A 299 -11.62 -2.87 8.30
N ASP A 300 -11.75 -3.41 7.08
CA ASP A 300 -10.87 -4.47 6.58
C ASP A 300 -9.50 -3.90 6.20
N VAL A 301 -9.47 -2.71 5.62
CA VAL A 301 -8.24 -1.97 5.30
C VAL A 301 -7.47 -1.65 6.59
N VAL A 302 -8.15 -1.18 7.63
CA VAL A 302 -7.56 -0.88 8.96
C VAL A 302 -6.97 -2.14 9.59
N ARG A 303 -7.70 -3.26 9.53
CA ARG A 303 -7.18 -4.54 10.02
C ARG A 303 -5.85 -4.90 9.35
N ASP A 304 -5.76 -4.77 8.03
CA ASP A 304 -4.56 -5.09 7.28
C ASP A 304 -3.42 -4.10 7.58
N ILE A 305 -3.72 -2.80 7.68
CA ILE A 305 -2.74 -1.78 8.08
C ILE A 305 -2.10 -2.14 9.42
N ASN A 306 -2.90 -2.44 10.43
CA ASN A 306 -2.43 -2.65 11.80
C ASN A 306 -1.78 -4.03 11.97
N LYS A 307 -2.35 -5.09 11.36
CA LYS A 307 -1.82 -6.46 11.46
C LYS A 307 -0.48 -6.63 10.75
N PHE A 308 -0.33 -6.05 9.56
CA PHE A 308 0.87 -6.19 8.74
C PHE A 308 1.79 -4.96 8.80
N SER A 309 1.42 -3.97 9.60
CA SER A 309 2.16 -2.71 9.73
C SER A 309 2.44 -2.03 8.39
N ASN A 310 1.47 -2.08 7.44
CA ASN A 310 1.65 -1.60 6.08
C ASN A 310 1.75 -0.06 6.02
N ASN A 311 2.97 0.44 5.71
CA ASN A 311 3.25 1.87 5.63
C ASN A 311 2.50 2.55 4.49
N VAL A 312 2.47 1.90 3.32
CA VAL A 312 1.88 2.49 2.11
C VAL A 312 0.38 2.68 2.29
N MET A 313 -0.31 1.65 2.80
CA MET A 313 -1.75 1.74 3.11
C MET A 313 -2.05 2.81 4.17
N ALA A 314 -1.20 2.93 5.20
CA ALA A 314 -1.37 3.95 6.24
C ALA A 314 -1.20 5.38 5.67
N ARG A 315 -0.23 5.58 4.75
CA ARG A 315 -0.06 6.86 4.04
C ARG A 315 -1.26 7.17 3.14
N GLN A 316 -1.78 6.17 2.39
CA GLN A 316 -3.02 6.32 1.60
C GLN A 316 -4.19 6.78 2.46
N LEU A 317 -4.35 6.17 3.64
CA LEU A 317 -5.42 6.52 4.57
C LEU A 317 -5.27 7.95 5.10
N LEU A 318 -4.05 8.39 5.41
CA LEU A 318 -3.75 9.77 5.79
C LEU A 318 -4.14 10.76 4.68
N LEU A 319 -3.79 10.48 3.43
CA LEU A 319 -4.16 11.31 2.28
C LEU A 319 -5.67 11.33 2.07
N THR A 320 -6.34 10.20 2.25
CA THR A 320 -7.81 10.10 2.20
C THR A 320 -8.46 11.01 3.24
N LEU A 321 -7.96 11.04 4.48
CA LEU A 321 -8.44 11.96 5.51
C LEU A 321 -8.29 13.42 5.08
N GLY A 322 -7.17 13.77 4.43
CA GLY A 322 -6.96 15.09 3.87
C GLY A 322 -8.01 15.46 2.84
N VAL A 323 -8.24 14.59 1.85
CA VAL A 323 -9.24 14.81 0.79
C VAL A 323 -10.66 14.94 1.35
N GLN A 324 -11.03 14.10 2.33
CA GLN A 324 -12.39 14.05 2.85
C GLN A 324 -12.71 15.15 3.86
N LEU A 325 -11.71 15.60 4.64
CA LEU A 325 -11.93 16.52 5.75
C LEU A 325 -11.39 17.94 5.48
N GLN A 326 -10.45 18.10 4.56
CA GLN A 326 -9.78 19.35 4.21
C GLN A 326 -9.63 19.51 2.68
N PRO A 327 -10.73 19.45 1.89
CA PRO A 327 -10.67 19.35 0.43
C PRO A 327 -9.95 20.54 -0.24
N ASP A 328 -10.14 21.77 0.23
CA ASP A 328 -9.51 22.96 -0.35
C ASP A 328 -7.98 22.96 -0.15
N GLN A 329 -7.52 22.48 0.99
CA GLN A 329 -6.09 22.32 1.26
C GLN A 329 -5.54 21.11 0.51
N ALA A 330 -6.28 19.99 0.47
CA ALA A 330 -5.88 18.77 -0.22
C ALA A 330 -5.68 18.98 -1.73
N ALA A 331 -6.44 19.87 -2.35
CA ALA A 331 -6.25 20.24 -3.76
C ALA A 331 -4.89 20.91 -4.04
N LYS A 332 -4.22 21.44 -3.03
CA LYS A 332 -2.90 22.09 -3.13
C LYS A 332 -1.78 21.22 -2.60
N ASP A 333 -2.01 20.57 -1.47
CA ASP A 333 -1.09 19.65 -0.79
C ASP A 333 -1.89 18.64 0.05
N THR A 334 -2.06 17.45 -0.49
CA THR A 334 -2.88 16.41 0.15
C THR A 334 -2.23 15.87 1.43
N LEU A 335 -0.90 15.86 1.52
CA LEU A 335 -0.20 15.39 2.72
C LEU A 335 -0.40 16.38 3.88
N ALA A 336 -0.18 17.66 3.64
CA ALA A 336 -0.40 18.70 4.65
C ALA A 336 -1.87 18.74 5.11
N ALA A 337 -2.82 18.54 4.19
CA ALA A 337 -4.25 18.43 4.51
C ALA A 337 -4.55 17.23 5.42
N GLY A 338 -3.96 16.06 5.16
CA GLY A 338 -4.08 14.86 6.00
C GLY A 338 -3.53 15.07 7.41
N GLN A 339 -2.37 15.69 7.51
CA GLN A 339 -1.75 16.04 8.79
C GLN A 339 -2.62 17.04 9.58
N ALA A 340 -3.15 18.06 8.91
CA ALA A 340 -4.06 19.03 9.51
C ALA A 340 -5.36 18.38 10.00
N ALA A 341 -5.93 17.46 9.22
CA ALA A 341 -7.13 16.71 9.58
C ALA A 341 -6.93 15.88 10.86
N ILE A 342 -5.81 15.14 10.97
CA ILE A 342 -5.48 14.38 12.18
C ILE A 342 -5.26 15.32 13.38
N HIS A 343 -4.51 16.40 13.19
CA HIS A 343 -4.25 17.36 14.26
C HIS A 343 -5.53 17.99 14.80
N GLN A 344 -6.44 18.41 13.92
CA GLN A 344 -7.75 18.96 14.32
C GLN A 344 -8.60 17.92 15.03
N TRP A 345 -8.65 16.69 14.50
CA TRP A 345 -9.36 15.59 15.13
C TRP A 345 -8.82 15.29 16.53
N TRP A 346 -7.48 15.24 16.71
CA TRP A 346 -6.83 15.01 17.99
C TRP A 346 -7.23 16.08 19.01
N LYS A 347 -7.11 17.36 18.68
CA LYS A 347 -7.49 18.47 19.55
C LYS A 347 -8.97 18.44 19.96
N THR A 348 -9.84 18.02 19.05
CA THR A 348 -11.26 17.90 19.34
C THR A 348 -11.56 16.71 20.25
N ARG A 349 -10.86 15.60 20.05
CA ARG A 349 -11.10 14.34 20.77
C ARG A 349 -10.49 14.34 22.17
N TRP A 350 -9.33 14.97 22.31
CA TRP A 350 -8.60 15.06 23.58
C TRP A 350 -8.10 16.49 23.85
N PRO A 351 -9.00 17.41 24.19
CA PRO A 351 -8.66 18.84 24.35
C PRO A 351 -7.69 19.14 25.52
N ARG A 352 -7.44 18.15 26.37
CA ARG A 352 -6.55 18.28 27.55
C ARG A 352 -5.18 17.60 27.35
N LEU A 353 -4.95 16.92 26.21
CA LEU A 353 -3.68 16.39 25.77
C LEU A 353 -3.08 17.31 24.70
#